data_5cc89d86d3cbc7790e94245264be9383
#
_entry.id   5cc89d86d3cbc7790e94245264be9383
#
_cell.length_a   1.000
_cell.length_b   1.000
_cell.length_c   1.000
_cell.angle_alpha   90.00
_cell.angle_beta   90.00
_cell.angle_gamma   90.00
#
_symmetry.space_group_name_H-M   'P 1'
#
loop_
_entity.id
_entity.type
_entity.pdbx_description
1 polymer ?
#
loop_
_entity_poly.entity_id
_entity_poly.type
_entity_poly.pdbx_seq_one_letter_code
_entity_poly.pdbx_strand_id
1 'polypeptide(L)'
;MGNIIFLILVLISFAGLYKIFEKAGLPAWKALIPVYNFWLVGGIINRPKWWGLIMIVPGVNLIMYGVYGFHLARAFKKRMNNDLIVAALMPYLYFAYLGFNKDIKFFGVSDIKSESSFIKNWADPIIFAVVAASIIRGFFFEAFTIPTSSLEKSLM
;
A
#
# COMPACT_ATOMS: atom_id res chain seq x y z
N MET A 1 -2.50 6.64 -23.76
CA MET A 1 -2.52 7.73 -22.76
C MET A 1 -2.58 7.22 -21.31
N GLY A 2 -3.45 6.28 -20.97
CA GLY A 2 -3.55 5.76 -19.58
C GLY A 2 -2.25 5.22 -19.00
N ASN A 3 -1.46 4.50 -19.79
CA ASN A 3 -0.19 3.93 -19.34
C ASN A 3 0.86 4.99 -18.99
N ILE A 4 0.88 6.12 -19.70
CA ILE A 4 1.81 7.22 -19.42
C ILE A 4 1.44 7.93 -18.14
N ILE A 5 0.15 8.19 -17.93
CA ILE A 5 -0.36 8.82 -16.69
C ILE A 5 -0.05 7.93 -15.49
N PHE A 6 -0.29 6.63 -15.61
CA PHE A 6 0.03 5.68 -14.55
C PHE A 6 1.53 5.67 -14.22
N LEU A 7 2.38 5.65 -15.23
CA LEU A 7 3.84 5.68 -15.05
C LEU A 7 4.29 6.97 -14.34
N ILE A 8 3.72 8.11 -14.71
CA ILE A 8 4.00 9.40 -14.05
C ILE A 8 3.59 9.34 -12.57
N LEU A 9 2.40 8.81 -12.26
CA LEU A 9 1.93 8.67 -10.88
C LEU A 9 2.86 7.77 -10.05
N VAL A 10 3.32 6.67 -10.63
CA VAL A 10 4.27 5.76 -9.97
C VAL A 10 5.60 6.48 -9.70
N LEU A 11 6.14 7.23 -10.66
CA LEU A 11 7.38 7.98 -10.48
C LEU A 11 7.24 9.07 -9.40
N ILE A 12 6.12 9.78 -9.38
CA ILE A 12 5.79 10.76 -8.34
C ILE A 12 5.73 10.09 -6.97
N SER A 13 5.12 8.91 -6.88
CA SER A 13 5.05 8.14 -5.64
C SER A 13 6.44 7.74 -5.13
N PHE A 14 7.32 7.25 -6.01
CA PHE A 14 8.69 6.91 -5.64
C PHE A 14 9.49 8.13 -5.16
N ALA A 15 9.35 9.27 -5.83
CA ALA A 15 9.97 10.52 -5.38
C ALA A 15 9.45 10.96 -4.01
N GLY A 16 8.14 10.79 -3.75
CA GLY A 16 7.53 11.02 -2.45
C GLY A 16 8.09 10.10 -1.37
N LEU A 17 8.17 8.80 -1.64
CA LEU A 17 8.75 7.80 -0.72
C LEU A 17 10.22 8.08 -0.42
N TYR A 18 11.00 8.53 -1.41
CA TYR A 18 12.38 8.94 -1.22
C TYR A 18 12.50 10.02 -0.13
N LYS A 19 11.67 11.06 -0.22
CA LYS A 19 11.61 12.14 0.77
C LYS A 19 11.04 11.70 2.12
N ILE A 20 10.09 10.79 2.14
CA ILE A 20 9.56 10.19 3.37
C ILE A 20 10.68 9.43 4.10
N PHE A 21 11.51 8.67 3.39
CA PHE A 21 12.62 7.93 3.99
C PHE A 21 13.66 8.88 4.58
N GLU A 22 14.00 9.98 3.90
CA GLU A 22 14.85 11.03 4.47
C GLU A 22 14.29 11.55 5.80
N LYS A 23 12.99 11.87 5.85
CA LYS A 23 12.31 12.35 7.06
C LYS A 23 12.26 11.30 8.19
N ALA A 24 12.18 10.03 7.84
CA ALA A 24 12.16 8.92 8.79
C ALA A 24 13.57 8.49 9.25
N GLY A 25 14.64 9.15 8.75
CA GLY A 25 16.02 8.79 9.08
C GLY A 25 16.52 7.50 8.42
N LEU A 26 15.86 7.04 7.37
CA LEU A 26 16.27 5.88 6.59
C LEU A 26 17.08 6.30 5.35
N PRO A 27 17.98 5.43 4.84
CA PRO A 27 18.67 5.68 3.58
C PRO A 27 17.67 5.84 2.44
N ALA A 28 17.59 7.05 1.87
CA ALA A 28 16.55 7.43 0.91
C ALA A 28 16.58 6.61 -0.38
N TRP A 29 17.77 6.15 -0.83
CA TRP A 29 17.93 5.31 -2.02
C TRP A 29 17.19 3.97 -1.93
N LYS A 30 16.95 3.47 -0.72
CA LYS A 30 16.18 2.23 -0.50
C LYS A 30 14.71 2.37 -0.88
N ALA A 31 14.19 3.59 -0.94
CA ALA A 31 12.84 3.85 -1.41
C ALA A 31 12.66 3.51 -2.90
N LEU A 32 13.73 3.49 -3.68
CA LEU A 32 13.71 3.22 -5.12
C LEU A 32 13.66 1.72 -5.45
N ILE A 33 13.89 0.84 -4.47
CA ILE A 33 13.85 -0.61 -4.66
C ILE A 33 12.40 -1.09 -4.48
N PRO A 34 11.71 -1.55 -5.55
CA PRO A 34 10.34 -2.04 -5.45
C PRO A 34 10.24 -3.19 -4.45
N VAL A 35 9.08 -3.32 -3.79
CA VAL A 35 8.80 -4.32 -2.74
C VAL A 35 9.62 -4.08 -1.46
N TYR A 36 10.93 -3.90 -1.56
CA TYR A 36 11.79 -3.65 -0.41
C TYR A 36 11.48 -2.30 0.27
N ASN A 37 11.07 -1.29 -0.50
CA ASN A 37 10.61 -0.03 0.05
C ASN A 37 9.40 -0.22 0.98
N PHE A 38 8.40 -1.03 0.58
CA PHE A 38 7.23 -1.31 1.40
C PHE A 38 7.53 -2.22 2.59
N TRP A 39 8.52 -3.10 2.48
CA TRP A 39 9.06 -3.83 3.62
C TRP A 39 9.59 -2.88 4.70
N LEU A 40 10.34 -1.86 4.30
CA LEU A 40 10.85 -0.84 5.22
C LEU A 40 9.75 0.09 5.73
N VAL A 41 8.81 0.49 4.86
CA VAL A 41 7.64 1.29 5.27
C VAL A 41 6.84 0.55 6.34
N GLY A 42 6.67 -0.78 6.22
CA GLY A 42 6.07 -1.61 7.26
C GLY A 42 6.72 -1.40 8.64
N GLY A 43 8.06 -1.30 8.68
CA GLY A 43 8.81 -0.96 9.88
C GLY A 43 8.50 0.45 10.41
N ILE A 44 8.41 1.44 9.52
CA ILE A 44 8.11 2.84 9.87
C ILE A 44 6.71 2.98 10.49
N ILE A 45 5.73 2.28 9.95
CA ILE A 45 4.33 2.33 10.39
C ILE A 45 4.02 1.34 11.52
N ASN A 46 5.04 0.64 12.04
CA ASN A 46 4.90 -0.40 13.07
C ASN A 46 3.91 -1.51 12.68
N ARG A 47 4.02 -1.97 11.44
CA ARG A 47 3.24 -3.09 10.89
C ARG A 47 4.15 -4.23 10.47
N PRO A 48 3.62 -5.46 10.33
CA PRO A 48 4.43 -6.60 9.90
C PRO A 48 5.15 -6.33 8.59
N LYS A 49 6.44 -6.53 8.55
CA LYS A 49 7.27 -6.27 7.36
C LYS A 49 6.87 -7.14 6.16
N TRP A 50 6.31 -8.34 6.40
CA TRP A 50 5.84 -9.24 5.35
C TRP A 50 4.71 -8.65 4.49
N TRP A 51 4.04 -7.59 4.97
CA TRP A 51 3.08 -6.85 4.15
C TRP A 51 3.70 -6.32 2.85
N GLY A 52 4.99 -6.00 2.84
CA GLY A 52 5.71 -5.61 1.64
C GLY A 52 5.70 -6.69 0.55
N LEU A 53 5.66 -7.97 0.93
CA LEU A 53 5.59 -9.09 -0.03
C LEU A 53 4.22 -9.18 -0.71
N ILE A 54 3.15 -8.76 -0.04
CA ILE A 54 1.80 -8.74 -0.62
C ILE A 54 1.71 -7.77 -1.81
N MET A 55 2.58 -6.76 -1.85
CA MET A 55 2.64 -5.81 -2.96
C MET A 55 3.02 -6.46 -4.30
N ILE A 56 3.53 -7.70 -4.28
CA ILE A 56 3.83 -8.47 -5.50
C ILE A 56 2.55 -8.96 -6.17
N VAL A 57 1.47 -9.15 -5.40
CA VAL A 57 0.21 -9.70 -5.92
C VAL A 57 -0.57 -8.61 -6.68
N PRO A 58 -0.78 -8.76 -8.01
CA PRO A 58 -1.55 -7.81 -8.79
C PRO A 58 -2.98 -7.65 -8.28
N GLY A 59 -3.50 -6.43 -8.25
CA GLY A 59 -4.83 -6.11 -7.72
C GLY A 59 -4.85 -5.90 -6.21
N VAL A 60 -4.21 -6.76 -5.44
CA VAL A 60 -4.07 -6.58 -3.98
C VAL A 60 -3.13 -5.41 -3.66
N ASN A 61 -2.11 -5.20 -4.48
CA ASN A 61 -1.17 -4.09 -4.33
C ASN A 61 -1.88 -2.72 -4.31
N LEU A 62 -2.93 -2.53 -5.08
CA LEU A 62 -3.70 -1.29 -5.13
C LEU A 62 -4.37 -0.99 -3.78
N ILE A 63 -4.98 -2.00 -3.18
CA ILE A 63 -5.60 -1.92 -1.85
C ILE A 63 -4.52 -1.63 -0.81
N MET A 64 -3.42 -2.37 -0.87
CA MET A 64 -2.31 -2.21 0.06
C MET A 64 -1.64 -0.83 -0.04
N TYR A 65 -1.57 -0.24 -1.25
CA TYR A 65 -1.12 1.15 -1.41
C TYR A 65 -1.97 2.13 -0.60
N GLY A 66 -3.30 1.98 -0.64
CA GLY A 66 -4.22 2.77 0.18
C GLY A 66 -4.01 2.55 1.69
N VAL A 67 -3.83 1.30 2.10
CA VAL A 67 -3.55 0.93 3.49
C VAL A 67 -2.24 1.56 3.98
N TYR A 68 -1.18 1.49 3.18
CA TYR A 68 0.09 2.14 3.50
C TYR A 68 -0.05 3.66 3.57
N GLY A 69 -0.80 4.27 2.65
CA GLY A 69 -1.11 5.70 2.66
C GLY A 69 -1.77 6.13 3.96
N PHE A 70 -2.81 5.41 4.38
CA PHE A 70 -3.52 5.65 5.62
C PHE A 70 -2.59 5.59 6.85
N HIS A 71 -1.79 4.54 6.97
CA HIS A 71 -0.88 4.37 8.10
C HIS A 71 0.27 5.38 8.09
N LEU A 72 0.81 5.72 6.92
CA LEU A 72 1.81 6.77 6.79
C LEU A 72 1.25 8.14 7.21
N ALA A 73 0.04 8.49 6.77
CA ALA A 73 -0.60 9.73 7.19
C ALA A 73 -0.67 9.83 8.73
N ARG A 74 -1.00 8.74 9.39
CA ARG A 74 -1.01 8.67 10.87
C ARG A 74 0.39 8.82 11.48
N ALA A 75 1.42 8.22 10.88
CA ALA A 75 2.80 8.36 11.35
C ALA A 75 3.31 9.81 11.24
N PHE A 76 2.70 10.62 10.38
CA PHE A 76 2.94 12.06 10.26
C PHE A 76 1.94 12.93 11.07
N LYS A 77 1.25 12.33 12.05
CA LYS A 77 0.23 12.98 12.91
C LYS A 77 -0.93 13.65 12.15
N LYS A 78 -1.22 13.20 10.94
CA LYS A 78 -2.41 13.62 10.21
C LYS A 78 -3.62 12.87 10.79
N ARG A 79 -4.41 13.56 11.62
CA ARG A 79 -5.56 12.96 12.32
C ARG A 79 -6.92 13.37 11.72
N MET A 80 -6.95 14.34 10.82
CA MET A 80 -8.21 14.73 10.20
C MET A 80 -8.71 13.62 9.29
N ASN A 81 -10.00 13.29 9.38
CA ASN A 81 -10.62 12.25 8.58
C ASN A 81 -10.40 12.46 7.07
N ASN A 82 -10.43 13.71 6.62
CA ASN A 82 -10.21 14.06 5.21
C ASN A 82 -8.80 13.68 4.74
N ASP A 83 -7.77 13.95 5.53
CA ASP A 83 -6.38 13.58 5.21
C ASP A 83 -6.22 12.06 5.10
N LEU A 84 -6.84 11.31 6.01
CA LEU A 84 -6.79 9.85 6.03
C LEU A 84 -7.51 9.23 4.84
N ILE A 85 -8.66 9.80 4.45
CA ILE A 85 -9.43 9.36 3.28
C ILE A 85 -8.65 9.64 2.00
N VAL A 86 -8.08 10.83 1.85
CA VAL A 86 -7.26 11.18 0.67
C VAL A 86 -6.02 10.30 0.59
N ALA A 87 -5.36 10.03 1.72
CA ALA A 87 -4.21 9.14 1.79
C ALA A 87 -4.54 7.70 1.36
N ALA A 88 -5.74 7.21 1.67
CA ALA A 88 -6.19 5.88 1.30
C ALA A 88 -6.64 5.80 -0.18
N LEU A 89 -7.32 6.83 -0.68
CA LEU A 89 -7.87 6.83 -2.04
C LEU A 89 -6.86 7.25 -3.11
N MET A 90 -5.96 8.18 -2.78
CA MET A 90 -4.96 8.72 -3.71
C MET A 90 -3.53 8.61 -3.14
N PRO A 91 -3.07 7.42 -2.78
CA PRO A 91 -1.78 7.24 -2.08
C PRO A 91 -0.59 7.73 -2.91
N TYR A 92 -0.63 7.58 -4.23
CA TYR A 92 0.45 8.01 -5.14
C TYR A 92 0.77 9.51 -5.00
N LEU A 93 -0.26 10.35 -5.00
CA LEU A 93 -0.11 11.80 -4.85
C LEU A 93 0.13 12.17 -3.38
N TYR A 94 -0.46 11.43 -2.46
CA TYR A 94 -0.33 11.71 -1.03
C TYR A 94 1.09 11.45 -0.51
N PHE A 95 1.79 10.44 -1.03
CA PHE A 95 3.20 10.20 -0.71
C PHE A 95 4.08 11.37 -1.15
N ALA A 96 3.82 11.93 -2.32
CA ALA A 96 4.51 13.14 -2.78
C ALA A 96 4.22 14.33 -1.84
N TYR A 97 2.96 14.54 -1.49
CA TYR A 97 2.56 15.60 -0.56
C TYR A 97 3.28 15.47 0.79
N LEU A 98 3.29 14.29 1.41
CA LEU A 98 3.99 14.05 2.67
C LEU A 98 5.50 14.20 2.54
N GLY A 99 6.07 13.77 1.42
CA GLY A 99 7.50 13.82 1.19
C GLY A 99 8.02 15.24 0.98
N PHE A 100 7.41 15.99 0.09
CA PHE A 100 7.89 17.31 -0.33
C PHE A 100 7.48 18.45 0.59
N ASN A 101 6.43 18.32 1.37
CA ASN A 101 5.99 19.37 2.29
C ASN A 101 6.96 19.46 3.47
N LYS A 102 7.69 20.60 3.55
CA LYS A 102 8.71 20.86 4.58
C LYS A 102 8.14 21.03 5.99
N ASP A 103 6.89 21.46 6.10
CA ASP A 103 6.24 21.72 7.38
C ASP A 103 5.80 20.42 8.07
N ILE A 104 5.71 19.32 7.32
CA ILE A 104 5.28 18.02 7.83
C ILE A 104 6.51 17.25 8.31
N LYS A 105 6.58 17.02 9.62
CA LYS A 105 7.64 16.22 10.26
C LYS A 105 7.17 14.79 10.52
N PHE A 106 8.10 13.86 10.45
CA PHE A 106 7.87 12.48 10.85
C PHE A 106 7.94 12.35 12.39
N PHE A 107 6.90 11.80 13.00
CA PHE A 107 6.82 11.59 14.45
C PHE A 107 6.92 10.12 14.85
N GLY A 108 6.78 9.22 13.89
CA GLY A 108 6.70 7.79 14.17
C GLY A 108 5.35 7.38 14.75
N VAL A 109 5.26 6.10 15.11
CA VAL A 109 4.01 5.50 15.61
C VAL A 109 4.01 5.38 17.14
N SER A 110 5.11 5.74 17.81
CA SER A 110 5.27 5.61 19.26
C SER A 110 4.21 6.37 20.09
N ASP A 111 3.72 7.50 19.57
CA ASP A 111 2.73 8.34 20.25
C ASP A 111 1.27 7.93 20.01
N ILE A 112 1.03 6.91 19.16
CA ILE A 112 -0.33 6.48 18.80
C ILE A 112 -0.85 5.39 19.77
N LYS A 113 -0.21 5.25 20.92
CA LYS A 113 -0.48 4.15 21.87
C LYS A 113 -1.90 4.14 22.47
N SER A 114 -2.65 5.24 22.46
CA SER A 114 -3.90 5.30 23.20
C SER A 114 -5.21 5.10 22.41
N GLU A 115 -5.21 5.31 21.09
CA GLU A 115 -6.43 5.15 20.30
C GLU A 115 -6.45 3.90 19.39
N SER A 116 -5.37 3.14 19.38
CA SER A 116 -5.13 2.13 18.33
C SER A 116 -5.63 0.74 18.64
N SER A 117 -6.19 0.48 19.82
CA SER A 117 -6.54 -0.90 20.21
C SER A 117 -7.68 -1.46 19.35
N PHE A 118 -8.72 -0.67 19.10
CA PHE A 118 -9.86 -1.11 18.28
C PHE A 118 -9.47 -1.27 16.80
N ILE A 119 -8.83 -0.26 16.22
CA ILE A 119 -8.42 -0.28 14.80
C ILE A 119 -7.34 -1.35 14.56
N LYS A 120 -6.40 -1.51 15.49
CA LYS A 120 -5.35 -2.52 15.36
C LYS A 120 -5.90 -3.94 15.42
N ASN A 121 -6.86 -4.19 16.31
CA ASN A 121 -7.44 -5.51 16.49
C ASN A 121 -8.38 -5.93 15.34
N TRP A 122 -9.00 -4.97 14.65
CA TRP A 122 -9.95 -5.24 13.57
C TRP A 122 -9.38 -5.00 12.17
N ALA A 123 -8.49 -4.02 12.00
CA ALA A 123 -7.91 -3.72 10.69
C ALA A 123 -7.01 -4.86 10.17
N ASP A 124 -6.18 -5.45 11.02
CA ASP A 124 -5.27 -6.51 10.60
C ASP A 124 -6.01 -7.78 10.14
N PRO A 125 -7.00 -8.31 10.90
CA PRO A 125 -7.81 -9.44 10.44
C PRO A 125 -8.64 -9.15 9.19
N ILE A 126 -9.20 -7.93 9.06
CA ILE A 126 -9.98 -7.54 7.88
C ILE A 126 -9.07 -7.46 6.64
N ILE A 127 -7.90 -6.83 6.76
CA ILE A 127 -6.93 -6.74 5.66
C ILE A 127 -6.49 -8.16 5.26
N PHE A 128 -6.18 -9.02 6.23
CA PHE A 128 -5.82 -10.40 5.96
C PHE A 128 -6.95 -11.15 5.24
N ALA A 129 -8.20 -10.98 5.68
CA ALA A 129 -9.37 -11.61 5.07
C ALA A 129 -9.58 -11.13 3.62
N VAL A 130 -9.47 -9.82 3.36
CA VAL A 130 -9.59 -9.24 2.02
C VAL A 130 -8.47 -9.74 1.10
N VAL A 131 -7.24 -9.78 1.60
CA VAL A 131 -6.07 -10.29 0.85
C VAL A 131 -6.25 -11.77 0.53
N ALA A 132 -6.59 -12.59 1.53
CA ALA A 132 -6.82 -14.02 1.35
C ALA A 132 -7.97 -14.28 0.36
N ALA A 133 -9.09 -13.58 0.49
CA ALA A 133 -10.23 -13.70 -0.43
C ALA A 133 -9.85 -13.29 -1.86
N SER A 134 -9.04 -12.25 -2.04
CA SER A 134 -8.58 -11.80 -3.35
C SER A 134 -7.64 -12.81 -4.02
N ILE A 135 -6.74 -13.42 -3.25
CA ILE A 135 -5.84 -14.48 -3.74
C ILE A 135 -6.65 -15.73 -4.12
N ILE A 136 -7.55 -16.17 -3.26
CA ILE A 136 -8.41 -17.33 -3.52
C ILE A 136 -9.26 -17.08 -4.76
N ARG A 137 -9.90 -15.93 -4.86
CA ARG A 137 -10.72 -15.56 -6.01
C ARG A 137 -9.91 -15.54 -7.31
N GLY A 138 -8.71 -14.95 -7.30
CA GLY A 138 -7.82 -14.93 -8.47
C GLY A 138 -7.44 -16.35 -8.91
N PHE A 139 -7.09 -17.21 -7.97
CA PHE A 139 -6.73 -18.60 -8.24
C PHE A 139 -7.91 -19.41 -8.79
N PHE A 140 -9.12 -19.23 -8.23
CA PHE A 140 -10.33 -19.91 -8.71
C PHE A 140 -10.76 -19.45 -10.10
N PHE A 141 -10.66 -18.15 -10.42
CA PHE A 141 -11.00 -17.67 -11.75
C PHE A 141 -10.06 -18.22 -12.84
N GLU A 142 -8.77 -18.32 -12.58
CA GLU A 142 -7.82 -18.91 -13.52
C GLU A 142 -8.06 -20.43 -13.69
N ALA A 143 -8.36 -21.15 -12.61
CA ALA A 143 -8.61 -22.58 -12.66
C ALA A 143 -9.90 -22.96 -13.41
N PHE A 144 -10.92 -22.07 -13.42
CA PHE A 144 -12.21 -22.33 -14.07
C PHE A 144 -12.33 -21.80 -15.51
N THR A 145 -11.42 -20.93 -15.96
CA THR A 145 -11.44 -20.42 -17.34
C THR A 145 -10.76 -21.32 -18.36
N ILE A 146 -10.02 -22.32 -17.92
CA ILE A 146 -9.29 -23.25 -18.80
C ILE A 146 -10.15 -24.36 -19.46
N PRO A 147 -11.30 -24.85 -18.90
CA PRO A 147 -11.97 -26.01 -19.47
C PRO A 147 -12.93 -25.73 -20.65
N THR A 148 -13.33 -24.50 -20.89
CA THR A 148 -14.43 -24.23 -21.85
C THR A 148 -14.04 -24.26 -23.32
N SER A 149 -12.80 -24.00 -23.68
CA SER A 149 -12.38 -24.00 -25.09
C SER A 149 -11.98 -25.37 -25.65
N SER A 150 -11.68 -26.35 -24.79
CA SER A 150 -11.34 -27.70 -25.22
C SER A 150 -12.55 -28.63 -25.42
N LEU A 151 -13.68 -28.30 -24.79
CA LEU A 151 -14.91 -29.09 -24.92
C LEU A 151 -15.73 -28.75 -26.20
N GLU A 152 -15.60 -27.54 -26.74
CA GLU A 152 -16.29 -27.17 -27.98
C GLU A 152 -15.76 -27.92 -29.22
N LYS A 153 -14.50 -28.34 -29.20
CA LYS A 153 -13.92 -29.09 -30.34
C LYS A 153 -14.19 -30.59 -30.34
N SER A 154 -14.72 -31.14 -29.26
CA SER A 154 -15.01 -32.60 -29.18
C SER A 154 -16.47 -32.96 -29.45
N LEU A 155 -17.34 -31.97 -29.65
CA LEU A 155 -18.76 -32.18 -29.93
C LEU A 155 -19.17 -31.86 -31.38
N MET A 156 -18.22 -31.56 -32.27
CA MET A 156 -18.39 -31.52 -33.72
C MET A 156 -17.63 -32.69 -34.36
#